data_ce4e903af3d6159130e7a0672f190324
#
_entry.id   ce4e903af3d6159130e7a0672f190324
#
_cell.length_a   1.000
_cell.length_b   1.000
_cell.length_c   1.000
_cell.angle_alpha   90.00
_cell.angle_beta   90.00
_cell.angle_gamma   90.00
#
_symmetry.space_group_name_H-M   'P 1'
#
loop_
_entity.id
_entity.type
_entity.pdbx_description
1 polymer ?
#
loop_
_entity_poly.entity_id
_entity_poly.type
_entity_poly.pdbx_seq_one_letter_code
_entity_poly.pdbx_strand_id
1 'polypeptide(L)'
;MSERSESDRLQREGWLQRMLRRPEIGSFIVMVLIITALAVASEGKAFNALGLKNNVAIISQLGIIAVGAALLMIAGEFDLSIGPMIAFAGMSTAVMMKWGLPFGLGEATPFLAFLITLAMTLTFGWIIGNIVVRSGLSSFIVTLAFWFFLRGLTEVCFRLINQNTNVSGLPDFKKESWFAEQMGGEMFSWLFDAWYWVGTKVSAGLEFTGDMTKSEKLDLINYLSFLNINRKMEQWVTGFDARLFWFIVIAGVAWYVLARTQLGSWIYATGDNKESARANGVPVNRVKIGLFMFSAFCATIFATCQVFDTNSSDAAKGMFKELEAIAIAVVGGILMTGGFGSIVGVVFGAVTFGLVANAVFFIPWIDGAWFRVFVGTVLLAAVFANERIRKRITGGI
;
A
#
# COMPACT_ATOMS: atom_id res chain seq x y z
N MET A 1 -50.47 -16.41 29.75
CA MET A 1 -49.54 -16.27 28.62
C MET A 1 -49.26 -14.80 28.47
N SER A 2 -48.11 -14.35 28.96
CA SER A 2 -47.77 -12.94 29.10
C SER A 2 -47.40 -12.33 27.75
N GLU A 3 -48.01 -11.24 27.39
CA GLU A 3 -47.56 -10.28 26.38
C GLU A 3 -46.15 -9.82 26.70
N ARG A 4 -45.14 -10.46 26.10
CA ARG A 4 -43.83 -9.86 26.01
C ARG A 4 -43.90 -8.76 24.98
N SER A 5 -43.83 -7.55 25.50
CA SER A 5 -43.99 -6.31 24.78
C SER A 5 -43.06 -6.20 23.56
N GLU A 6 -43.63 -5.72 22.44
CA GLU A 6 -42.92 -5.30 21.22
C GLU A 6 -41.82 -4.24 21.48
N SER A 7 -41.73 -3.70 22.68
CA SER A 7 -40.74 -2.70 23.08
C SER A 7 -39.29 -3.20 23.16
N ASP A 8 -39.06 -4.52 23.20
CA ASP A 8 -37.74 -5.09 23.28
C ASP A 8 -36.99 -5.16 21.91
N ARG A 9 -37.70 -4.84 20.81
CA ARG A 9 -37.12 -4.85 19.43
C ARG A 9 -36.41 -3.55 19.04
N LEU A 10 -36.50 -2.51 19.82
CA LEU A 10 -35.88 -1.22 19.58
C LEU A 10 -34.94 -0.81 20.72
N GLN A 11 -34.12 -1.71 21.21
CA GLN A 11 -32.94 -1.28 21.96
C GLN A 11 -32.07 -0.46 21.01
N ARG A 12 -32.16 0.87 21.13
CA ARG A 12 -31.23 1.79 20.47
C ARG A 12 -29.83 1.39 20.91
N GLU A 13 -29.15 0.66 20.06
CA GLU A 13 -27.72 0.33 20.28
C GLU A 13 -27.01 1.62 20.66
N GLY A 14 -26.32 1.60 21.79
CA GLY A 14 -25.56 2.73 22.28
C GLY A 14 -24.56 3.18 21.21
N TRP A 15 -24.25 4.46 21.15
CA TRP A 15 -23.26 5.05 20.24
C TRP A 15 -21.95 4.26 20.24
N LEU A 16 -21.48 3.82 21.42
CA LEU A 16 -20.26 3.03 21.59
C LEU A 16 -20.36 1.65 20.90
N GLN A 17 -21.51 0.98 20.99
CA GLN A 17 -21.73 -0.33 20.35
C GLN A 17 -21.76 -0.22 18.81
N ARG A 18 -22.37 0.83 18.29
CA ARG A 18 -22.37 1.13 16.85
C ARG A 18 -20.96 1.46 16.34
N MET A 19 -20.17 2.17 17.15
CA MET A 19 -18.79 2.48 16.83
C MET A 19 -17.93 1.21 16.81
N LEU A 20 -18.01 0.35 17.84
CA LEU A 20 -17.22 -0.88 17.93
C LEU A 20 -17.55 -1.94 16.86
N ARG A 21 -18.68 -1.83 16.18
CA ARG A 21 -19.04 -2.70 15.04
C ARG A 21 -18.42 -2.29 13.72
N ARG A 22 -17.80 -1.14 13.63
CA ARG A 22 -17.14 -0.70 12.40
C ARG A 22 -15.82 -1.45 12.21
N PRO A 23 -15.55 -2.04 11.02
CA PRO A 23 -14.32 -2.81 10.78
C PRO A 23 -13.05 -1.98 10.98
N GLU A 24 -13.13 -0.67 10.76
CA GLU A 24 -11.99 0.24 10.83
C GLU A 24 -11.47 0.46 12.26
N ILE A 25 -12.32 0.28 13.28
CA ILE A 25 -11.92 0.60 14.67
C ILE A 25 -10.87 -0.35 15.20
N GLY A 26 -10.97 -1.64 14.89
CA GLY A 26 -9.96 -2.61 15.25
C GLY A 26 -8.60 -2.25 14.68
N SER A 27 -8.56 -1.96 13.38
CA SER A 27 -7.33 -1.55 12.67
C SER A 27 -6.79 -0.22 13.19
N PHE A 28 -7.66 0.74 13.52
CA PHE A 28 -7.26 2.02 14.11
C PHE A 28 -6.61 1.85 15.48
N ILE A 29 -7.18 1.01 16.34
CA ILE A 29 -6.60 0.71 17.67
C ILE A 29 -5.21 0.08 17.52
N VAL A 30 -5.06 -0.92 16.64
CA VAL A 30 -3.77 -1.56 16.36
C VAL A 30 -2.77 -0.54 15.85
N MET A 31 -3.16 0.34 14.92
CA MET A 31 -2.31 1.41 14.40
C MET A 31 -1.82 2.33 15.52
N VAL A 32 -2.71 2.80 16.40
CA VAL A 32 -2.35 3.69 17.51
C VAL A 32 -1.39 3.00 18.49
N LEU A 33 -1.61 1.72 18.79
CA LEU A 33 -0.71 0.93 19.63
C LEU A 33 0.69 0.82 19.03
N ILE A 34 0.80 0.55 17.74
CA ILE A 34 2.09 0.47 17.03
C ILE A 34 2.79 1.83 16.98
N ILE A 35 2.06 2.91 16.68
CA ILE A 35 2.62 4.26 16.72
C ILE A 35 3.21 4.56 18.10
N THR A 36 2.45 4.29 19.17
CA THR A 36 2.89 4.54 20.53
C THR A 36 4.11 3.68 20.90
N ALA A 37 4.06 2.38 20.58
CA ALA A 37 5.16 1.47 20.84
C ALA A 37 6.45 1.89 20.11
N LEU A 38 6.35 2.27 18.83
CA LEU A 38 7.49 2.73 18.04
C LEU A 38 8.01 4.08 18.54
N ALA A 39 7.14 5.01 18.93
CA ALA A 39 7.56 6.29 19.49
C ALA A 39 8.39 6.12 20.77
N VAL A 40 7.95 5.22 21.66
CA VAL A 40 8.68 4.90 22.89
C VAL A 40 9.98 4.16 22.59
N ALA A 41 9.94 3.10 21.78
CA ALA A 41 11.10 2.25 21.49
C ALA A 41 12.20 2.97 20.69
N SER A 42 11.84 3.92 19.84
CA SER A 42 12.78 4.74 19.06
C SER A 42 13.21 6.04 19.72
N GLU A 43 12.75 6.30 20.95
CA GLU A 43 12.96 7.59 21.63
C GLU A 43 12.51 8.80 20.77
N GLY A 44 11.44 8.62 20.00
CA GLY A 44 10.91 9.62 19.06
C GLY A 44 11.66 9.75 17.73
N LYS A 45 12.82 9.10 17.57
CA LYS A 45 13.65 9.22 16.35
C LYS A 45 12.94 8.77 15.08
N ALA A 46 12.04 7.77 15.18
CA ALA A 46 11.23 7.31 14.04
C ALA A 46 10.26 8.38 13.51
N PHE A 47 9.98 9.43 14.26
CA PHE A 47 9.02 10.48 13.91
C PHE A 47 9.67 11.86 13.68
N ASN A 48 11.01 11.93 13.64
CA ASN A 48 11.68 13.11 13.14
C ASN A 48 11.44 13.28 11.62
N ALA A 49 11.86 14.39 11.00
CA ALA A 49 11.56 14.69 9.59
C ALA A 49 12.01 13.58 8.64
N LEU A 50 13.23 13.04 8.80
CA LEU A 50 13.75 11.94 8.00
C LEU A 50 13.01 10.64 8.30
N GLY A 51 12.71 10.34 9.55
CA GLY A 51 11.92 9.20 9.96
C GLY A 51 10.51 9.23 9.38
N LEU A 52 9.84 10.38 9.42
CA LEU A 52 8.52 10.58 8.81
C LEU A 52 8.57 10.39 7.29
N LYS A 53 9.56 10.96 6.60
CA LYS A 53 9.75 10.76 5.16
C LYS A 53 9.87 9.28 4.81
N ASN A 54 10.74 8.55 5.51
CA ASN A 54 10.95 7.13 5.29
C ASN A 54 9.71 6.29 5.63
N ASN A 55 9.05 6.58 6.77
CA ASN A 55 7.80 5.93 7.14
C ASN A 55 6.73 6.11 6.05
N VAL A 56 6.50 7.34 5.61
CA VAL A 56 5.50 7.67 4.59
C VAL A 56 5.82 6.99 3.26
N ALA A 57 7.08 6.94 2.85
CA ALA A 57 7.50 6.25 1.62
C ALA A 57 7.16 4.74 1.66
N ILE A 58 7.49 4.05 2.77
CA ILE A 58 7.22 2.62 2.92
C ILE A 58 5.71 2.36 3.06
N ILE A 59 4.99 3.14 3.89
CA ILE A 59 3.54 3.07 4.06
C ILE A 59 2.85 3.20 2.71
N SER A 60 3.23 4.21 1.92
CA SER A 60 2.61 4.49 0.63
C SER A 60 2.87 3.38 -0.38
N GLN A 61 4.09 2.88 -0.43
CA GLN A 61 4.48 1.80 -1.31
C GLN A 61 3.70 0.51 -1.03
N LEU A 62 3.59 0.13 0.24
CA LEU A 62 2.81 -1.03 0.67
C LEU A 62 1.30 -0.81 0.50
N GLY A 63 0.84 0.40 0.77
CA GLY A 63 -0.56 0.78 0.65
C GLY A 63 -1.10 0.69 -0.78
N ILE A 64 -0.30 1.07 -1.79
CA ILE A 64 -0.70 0.97 -3.21
C ILE A 64 -1.11 -0.47 -3.56
N ILE A 65 -0.26 -1.44 -3.25
CA ILE A 65 -0.55 -2.86 -3.57
C ILE A 65 -1.62 -3.45 -2.66
N ALA A 66 -1.66 -3.02 -1.40
CA ALA A 66 -2.66 -3.49 -0.45
C ALA A 66 -4.08 -3.07 -0.85
N VAL A 67 -4.27 -1.88 -1.42
CA VAL A 67 -5.58 -1.46 -1.95
C VAL A 67 -6.02 -2.34 -3.12
N GLY A 68 -5.10 -2.72 -4.03
CA GLY A 68 -5.39 -3.65 -5.11
C GLY A 68 -5.83 -5.02 -4.60
N ALA A 69 -5.03 -5.61 -3.69
CA ALA A 69 -5.35 -6.88 -3.04
C ALA A 69 -6.66 -6.83 -2.24
N ALA A 70 -6.90 -5.72 -1.56
CA ALA A 70 -8.07 -5.49 -0.73
C ALA A 70 -9.39 -5.59 -1.51
N LEU A 71 -9.48 -4.92 -2.66
CA LEU A 71 -10.68 -4.99 -3.49
C LEU A 71 -10.95 -6.39 -4.02
N LEU A 72 -9.88 -7.13 -4.40
CA LEU A 72 -10.00 -8.54 -4.80
C LEU A 72 -10.47 -9.41 -3.63
N MET A 73 -9.90 -9.22 -2.43
CA MET A 73 -10.29 -9.98 -1.24
C MET A 73 -11.73 -9.69 -0.84
N ILE A 74 -12.21 -8.45 -0.93
CA ILE A 74 -13.64 -8.12 -0.70
C ILE A 74 -14.52 -8.85 -1.70
N ALA A 75 -14.08 -9.03 -2.95
CA ALA A 75 -14.80 -9.82 -3.97
C ALA A 75 -14.62 -11.35 -3.82
N GLY A 76 -13.94 -11.81 -2.76
CA GLY A 76 -13.71 -13.22 -2.46
C GLY A 76 -12.61 -13.89 -3.29
N GLU A 77 -11.67 -13.11 -3.83
CA GLU A 77 -10.54 -13.61 -4.63
C GLU A 77 -9.19 -13.21 -4.04
N PHE A 78 -8.15 -13.99 -4.34
CA PHE A 78 -6.77 -13.70 -3.96
C PHE A 78 -5.89 -13.54 -5.18
N ASP A 79 -4.87 -12.69 -5.09
CA ASP A 79 -3.89 -12.52 -6.16
C ASP A 79 -2.47 -12.65 -5.62
N LEU A 80 -1.87 -13.81 -5.84
CA LEU A 80 -0.46 -14.07 -5.52
C LEU A 80 0.48 -13.59 -6.62
N SER A 81 -0.04 -13.20 -7.79
CA SER A 81 0.79 -12.74 -8.90
C SER A 81 1.28 -11.30 -8.75
N ILE A 82 0.81 -10.55 -7.75
CA ILE A 82 1.18 -9.14 -7.50
C ILE A 82 2.71 -8.97 -7.39
N GLY A 83 3.40 -9.82 -6.60
CA GLY A 83 4.84 -9.72 -6.41
C GLY A 83 5.64 -9.92 -7.71
N PRO A 84 5.46 -11.02 -8.43
CA PRO A 84 6.07 -11.21 -9.75
C PRO A 84 5.66 -10.17 -10.79
N MET A 85 4.43 -9.64 -10.72
CA MET A 85 3.96 -8.57 -11.59
C MET A 85 4.76 -7.27 -11.35
N ILE A 86 5.11 -6.96 -10.10
CA ILE A 86 6.00 -5.85 -9.74
C ILE A 86 7.38 -6.05 -10.38
N ALA A 87 7.96 -7.25 -10.28
CA ALA A 87 9.25 -7.55 -10.89
C ALA A 87 9.20 -7.38 -12.40
N PHE A 88 8.20 -7.96 -13.05
CA PHE A 88 8.00 -7.87 -14.49
C PHE A 88 7.83 -6.43 -14.96
N ALA A 89 6.96 -5.66 -14.29
CA ALA A 89 6.73 -4.26 -14.61
C ALA A 89 7.99 -3.40 -14.43
N GLY A 90 8.68 -3.56 -13.30
CA GLY A 90 9.91 -2.82 -13.01
C GLY A 90 11.03 -3.12 -14.00
N MET A 91 11.23 -4.40 -14.33
CA MET A 91 12.26 -4.81 -15.30
C MET A 91 11.88 -4.34 -16.72
N SER A 92 10.62 -4.47 -17.13
CA SER A 92 10.16 -3.99 -18.45
C SER A 92 10.40 -2.49 -18.60
N THR A 93 10.04 -1.69 -17.60
CA THR A 93 10.29 -0.24 -17.59
C THR A 93 11.79 0.04 -17.64
N ALA A 94 12.59 -0.57 -16.76
CA ALA A 94 14.03 -0.31 -16.68
C ALA A 94 14.78 -0.70 -17.96
N VAL A 95 14.43 -1.82 -18.58
CA VAL A 95 15.01 -2.28 -19.84
C VAL A 95 14.72 -1.32 -20.99
N MET A 96 13.46 -0.89 -21.14
CA MET A 96 13.08 0.08 -22.16
C MET A 96 13.78 1.44 -21.96
N MET A 97 13.95 1.86 -20.71
CA MET A 97 14.64 3.10 -20.37
C MET A 97 16.16 3.02 -20.63
N LYS A 98 16.76 1.84 -20.55
CA LYS A 98 18.22 1.66 -20.71
C LYS A 98 18.63 1.36 -22.15
N TRP A 99 17.85 0.55 -22.86
CA TRP A 99 18.22 0.04 -24.20
C TRP A 99 17.23 0.44 -25.31
N GLY A 100 16.20 1.22 -24.96
CA GLY A 100 15.17 1.64 -25.91
C GLY A 100 14.04 0.62 -26.06
N LEU A 101 13.15 0.92 -26.98
CA LEU A 101 11.98 0.10 -27.29
C LEU A 101 12.35 -1.22 -27.96
N PRO A 102 11.58 -2.30 -27.74
CA PRO A 102 11.77 -3.57 -28.42
C PRO A 102 11.77 -3.40 -29.95
N PHE A 103 12.46 -4.31 -30.65
CA PHE A 103 12.51 -4.36 -32.11
C PHE A 103 13.15 -3.11 -32.79
N GLY A 104 13.95 -2.35 -32.06
CA GLY A 104 14.64 -1.17 -32.64
C GLY A 104 13.72 0.01 -32.94
N LEU A 105 12.58 0.11 -32.26
CA LEU A 105 11.61 1.21 -32.45
C LEU A 105 12.07 2.56 -31.90
N GLY A 106 13.33 2.67 -31.45
CA GLY A 106 13.93 3.90 -30.98
C GLY A 106 14.02 4.02 -29.45
N GLU A 107 14.37 5.22 -28.98
CA GLU A 107 14.49 5.51 -27.55
C GLU A 107 13.13 5.57 -26.87
N ALA A 108 13.05 5.05 -25.65
CA ALA A 108 11.83 5.10 -24.85
C ALA A 108 11.82 6.34 -23.96
N THR A 109 10.78 7.16 -24.08
CA THR A 109 10.51 8.16 -23.04
C THR A 109 9.95 7.49 -21.79
N PRO A 110 10.14 8.06 -20.58
CA PRO A 110 9.58 7.52 -19.33
C PRO A 110 8.08 7.22 -19.40
N PHE A 111 7.32 8.13 -19.99
CA PHE A 111 5.88 7.98 -20.17
C PHE A 111 5.51 6.84 -21.14
N LEU A 112 6.22 6.71 -22.24
CA LEU A 112 5.96 5.64 -23.22
C LEU A 112 6.33 4.26 -22.64
N ALA A 113 7.47 4.16 -21.95
CA ALA A 113 7.86 2.93 -21.25
C ALA A 113 6.81 2.51 -20.22
N PHE A 114 6.28 3.45 -19.45
CA PHE A 114 5.18 3.21 -18.53
C PHE A 114 3.92 2.71 -19.24
N LEU A 115 3.48 3.37 -20.32
CA LEU A 115 2.26 2.96 -21.04
C LEU A 115 2.37 1.55 -21.61
N ILE A 116 3.51 1.20 -22.20
CA ILE A 116 3.74 -0.15 -22.73
C ILE A 116 3.74 -1.17 -21.59
N THR A 117 4.45 -0.88 -20.51
CA THR A 117 4.47 -1.76 -19.33
C THR A 117 3.08 -1.93 -18.74
N LEU A 118 2.31 -0.84 -18.64
CA LEU A 118 0.94 -0.87 -18.15
C LEU A 118 0.04 -1.73 -19.05
N ALA A 119 0.14 -1.59 -20.36
CA ALA A 119 -0.62 -2.41 -21.29
C ALA A 119 -0.29 -3.91 -21.14
N MET A 120 0.99 -4.26 -20.97
CA MET A 120 1.43 -5.64 -20.76
C MET A 120 0.88 -6.20 -19.45
N THR A 121 1.00 -5.47 -18.35
CA THR A 121 0.53 -5.93 -17.03
C THR A 121 -0.99 -6.01 -16.94
N LEU A 122 -1.72 -5.05 -17.52
CA LEU A 122 -3.18 -5.11 -17.63
C LEU A 122 -3.63 -6.32 -18.46
N THR A 123 -2.88 -6.69 -19.51
CA THR A 123 -3.14 -7.89 -20.30
C THR A 123 -2.97 -9.14 -19.45
N PHE A 124 -1.93 -9.23 -18.63
CA PHE A 124 -1.78 -10.34 -17.68
C PHE A 124 -2.91 -10.37 -16.65
N GLY A 125 -3.29 -9.24 -16.07
CA GLY A 125 -4.42 -9.14 -15.15
C GLY A 125 -5.74 -9.60 -15.82
N TRP A 126 -5.96 -9.21 -17.06
CA TRP A 126 -7.10 -9.69 -17.86
C TRP A 126 -7.06 -11.18 -18.12
N ILE A 127 -5.90 -11.74 -18.48
CA ILE A 127 -5.73 -13.20 -18.71
C ILE A 127 -6.02 -13.96 -17.42
N ILE A 128 -5.41 -13.57 -16.29
CA ILE A 128 -5.61 -14.19 -14.98
C ILE A 128 -7.10 -14.17 -14.61
N GLY A 129 -7.73 -12.98 -14.69
CA GLY A 129 -9.14 -12.82 -14.39
C GLY A 129 -10.05 -13.68 -15.26
N ASN A 130 -9.77 -13.80 -16.58
CA ASN A 130 -10.53 -14.67 -17.47
C ASN A 130 -10.35 -16.15 -17.14
N ILE A 131 -9.13 -16.61 -16.82
CA ILE A 131 -8.88 -17.98 -16.41
C ILE A 131 -9.66 -18.30 -15.13
N VAL A 132 -9.54 -17.48 -14.08
CA VAL A 132 -10.28 -17.67 -12.81
C VAL A 132 -11.79 -17.79 -13.04
N VAL A 133 -12.34 -16.88 -13.85
CA VAL A 133 -13.79 -16.82 -14.07
C VAL A 133 -14.31 -17.96 -14.93
N ARG A 134 -13.57 -18.39 -15.96
CA ARG A 134 -14.02 -19.38 -16.94
C ARG A 134 -13.66 -20.82 -16.58
N SER A 135 -12.54 -21.04 -15.89
CA SER A 135 -12.11 -22.40 -15.50
C SER A 135 -12.82 -22.94 -14.27
N GLY A 136 -13.38 -22.04 -13.42
CA GLY A 136 -13.92 -22.40 -12.10
C GLY A 136 -12.86 -22.78 -11.07
N LEU A 137 -11.56 -22.66 -11.41
CA LEU A 137 -10.47 -22.90 -10.47
C LEU A 137 -10.41 -21.79 -9.43
N SER A 138 -9.89 -22.13 -8.24
CA SER A 138 -9.61 -21.13 -7.21
C SER A 138 -8.59 -20.10 -7.73
N SER A 139 -8.84 -18.83 -7.46
CA SER A 139 -7.90 -17.74 -7.78
C SER A 139 -6.53 -17.96 -7.15
N PHE A 140 -6.49 -18.54 -5.96
CA PHE A 140 -5.23 -18.91 -5.30
C PHE A 140 -4.35 -19.82 -6.19
N ILE A 141 -4.93 -20.87 -6.77
CA ILE A 141 -4.19 -21.82 -7.64
C ILE A 141 -3.77 -21.14 -8.94
N VAL A 142 -4.66 -20.38 -9.58
CA VAL A 142 -4.38 -19.70 -10.84
C VAL A 142 -3.28 -18.65 -10.65
N THR A 143 -3.40 -17.82 -9.62
CA THR A 143 -2.41 -16.75 -9.37
C THR A 143 -1.09 -17.29 -8.85
N LEU A 144 -1.08 -18.42 -8.14
CA LEU A 144 0.15 -19.15 -7.79
C LEU A 144 0.87 -19.69 -9.04
N ALA A 145 0.13 -20.24 -10.00
CA ALA A 145 0.73 -20.66 -11.28
C ALA A 145 1.32 -19.46 -12.03
N PHE A 146 0.61 -18.32 -12.04
CA PHE A 146 1.13 -17.06 -12.61
C PHE A 146 2.29 -16.47 -11.80
N TRP A 147 2.37 -16.71 -10.51
CA TRP A 147 3.52 -16.36 -9.70
C TRP A 147 4.81 -17.00 -10.25
N PHE A 148 4.79 -18.31 -10.47
CA PHE A 148 5.93 -19.02 -11.08
C PHE A 148 6.17 -18.58 -12.53
N PHE A 149 5.10 -18.48 -13.32
CA PHE A 149 5.21 -18.11 -14.73
C PHE A 149 5.83 -16.72 -14.91
N LEU A 150 5.30 -15.69 -14.24
CA LEU A 150 5.80 -14.32 -14.37
C LEU A 150 7.21 -14.17 -13.78
N ARG A 151 7.52 -14.86 -12.69
CA ARG A 151 8.87 -14.85 -12.11
C ARG A 151 9.87 -15.46 -13.10
N GLY A 152 9.57 -16.64 -13.62
CA GLY A 152 10.42 -17.31 -14.61
C GLY A 152 10.50 -16.51 -15.92
N LEU A 153 9.39 -15.97 -16.42
CA LEU A 153 9.35 -15.13 -17.61
C LEU A 153 10.26 -13.91 -17.45
N THR A 154 10.16 -13.22 -16.30
CA THR A 154 10.99 -12.05 -15.99
C THR A 154 12.47 -12.42 -16.03
N GLU A 155 12.87 -13.50 -15.35
CA GLU A 155 14.28 -13.91 -15.32
C GLU A 155 14.81 -14.33 -16.70
N VAL A 156 14.04 -15.14 -17.45
CA VAL A 156 14.46 -15.63 -18.77
C VAL A 156 14.54 -14.49 -19.78
N CYS A 157 13.47 -13.66 -19.92
CA CYS A 157 13.46 -12.59 -20.90
C CYS A 157 14.60 -11.58 -20.67
N PHE A 158 14.81 -11.18 -19.41
CA PHE A 158 15.81 -10.14 -19.14
C PHE A 158 17.22 -10.69 -19.10
N ARG A 159 17.43 -11.97 -18.78
CA ARG A 159 18.73 -12.63 -18.92
C ARG A 159 19.15 -12.76 -20.39
N LEU A 160 18.20 -12.99 -21.30
CA LEU A 160 18.45 -13.01 -22.73
C LEU A 160 18.84 -11.63 -23.29
N ILE A 161 18.31 -10.55 -22.71
CA ILE A 161 18.61 -9.17 -23.14
C ILE A 161 19.95 -8.67 -22.56
N ASN A 162 20.21 -8.92 -21.28
CA ASN A 162 21.29 -8.28 -20.52
C ASN A 162 22.27 -9.26 -19.86
N GLN A 163 22.10 -10.56 -20.01
CA GLN A 163 22.87 -11.62 -19.31
C GLN A 163 22.80 -11.54 -17.76
N ASN A 164 22.15 -10.54 -17.21
CA ASN A 164 21.96 -10.30 -15.78
C ASN A 164 20.48 -10.10 -15.46
N THR A 165 20.11 -10.42 -14.23
CA THR A 165 18.75 -10.21 -13.69
C THR A 165 18.55 -8.84 -13.02
N ASN A 166 19.55 -7.96 -13.11
CA ASN A 166 19.56 -6.63 -12.53
C ASN A 166 19.86 -5.59 -13.61
N VAL A 167 19.10 -4.51 -13.63
CA VAL A 167 19.32 -3.32 -14.45
C VAL A 167 19.61 -2.16 -13.50
N SER A 168 20.83 -1.65 -13.52
CA SER A 168 21.28 -0.53 -12.70
C SER A 168 21.93 0.56 -13.55
N GLY A 169 22.17 1.72 -12.92
CA GLY A 169 22.82 2.85 -13.59
C GLY A 169 21.94 3.47 -14.68
N LEU A 170 20.64 3.54 -14.45
CA LEU A 170 19.75 4.36 -15.27
C LEU A 170 20.08 5.84 -15.03
N PRO A 171 20.00 6.69 -16.06
CA PRO A 171 20.07 8.14 -15.89
C PRO A 171 19.00 8.63 -14.90
N ASP A 172 19.26 9.77 -14.26
CA ASP A 172 18.28 10.39 -13.38
C ASP A 172 17.20 11.12 -14.18
N PHE A 173 16.30 10.34 -14.74
CA PHE A 173 15.19 10.85 -15.58
C PHE A 173 14.26 11.82 -14.84
N LYS A 174 14.31 11.87 -13.51
CA LYS A 174 13.50 12.83 -12.73
C LYS A 174 13.84 14.28 -13.04
N LYS A 175 15.10 14.56 -13.44
CA LYS A 175 15.55 15.89 -13.82
C LYS A 175 15.15 16.31 -15.24
N GLU A 176 14.88 15.33 -16.11
CA GLU A 176 14.67 15.55 -17.55
C GLU A 176 13.21 15.33 -17.96
N SER A 177 12.43 14.61 -17.18
CA SER A 177 11.05 14.23 -17.49
C SER A 177 10.09 14.53 -16.36
N TRP A 178 9.12 15.40 -16.63
CA TRP A 178 8.02 15.64 -15.70
C TRP A 178 7.34 14.35 -15.22
N PHE A 179 7.13 13.38 -16.12
CA PHE A 179 6.49 12.12 -15.75
C PHE A 179 7.35 11.30 -14.75
N ALA A 180 8.67 11.22 -14.98
CA ALA A 180 9.56 10.51 -14.09
C ALA A 180 9.64 11.18 -12.69
N GLU A 181 9.56 12.52 -12.66
CA GLU A 181 9.46 13.28 -11.41
C GLU A 181 8.16 12.94 -10.66
N GLN A 182 7.01 12.86 -11.35
CA GLN A 182 5.72 12.48 -10.75
C GLN A 182 5.67 11.01 -10.27
N MET A 183 6.55 10.15 -10.74
CA MET A 183 6.61 8.74 -10.34
C MET A 183 7.65 8.45 -9.24
N GLY A 184 8.81 9.09 -9.29
CA GLY A 184 9.94 8.79 -8.39
C GLY A 184 10.55 10.02 -7.72
N GLY A 185 9.98 11.22 -7.94
CA GLY A 185 10.45 12.46 -7.35
C GLY A 185 9.90 12.74 -5.96
N GLU A 186 10.13 13.95 -5.50
CA GLU A 186 9.59 14.47 -4.24
C GLU A 186 8.40 15.39 -4.52
N MET A 187 7.35 15.20 -3.75
CA MET A 187 6.11 15.97 -3.85
C MET A 187 5.81 16.70 -2.56
N PHE A 188 4.91 17.69 -2.62
CA PHE A 188 4.52 18.47 -1.46
C PHE A 188 5.69 19.26 -0.80
N SER A 189 6.71 19.63 -1.58
CA SER A 189 7.83 20.46 -1.12
C SER A 189 7.35 21.75 -0.45
N TRP A 190 6.29 22.36 -0.98
CA TRP A 190 5.70 23.58 -0.42
C TRP A 190 5.26 23.45 1.05
N LEU A 191 4.92 22.23 1.52
CA LEU A 191 4.62 22.00 2.95
C LEU A 191 5.87 22.15 3.80
N PHE A 192 7.01 21.65 3.31
CA PHE A 192 8.29 21.80 4.00
C PHE A 192 8.80 23.21 3.91
N ASP A 193 8.66 23.87 2.76
CA ASP A 193 9.00 25.29 2.60
C ASP A 193 8.19 26.17 3.55
N ALA A 194 6.87 25.93 3.65
CA ALA A 194 6.02 26.64 4.61
C ALA A 194 6.42 26.34 6.06
N TRP A 195 6.73 25.08 6.38
CA TRP A 195 7.19 24.69 7.71
C TRP A 195 8.51 25.36 8.09
N TYR A 196 9.50 25.35 7.20
CA TYR A 196 10.78 26.02 7.39
C TYR A 196 10.61 27.55 7.49
N TRP A 197 9.69 28.13 6.68
CA TRP A 197 9.39 29.55 6.78
C TRP A 197 8.78 29.92 8.14
N VAL A 198 7.82 29.15 8.64
CA VAL A 198 7.26 29.34 9.99
C VAL A 198 8.36 29.20 11.04
N GLY A 199 9.20 28.19 10.94
CA GLY A 199 10.31 27.95 11.86
C GLY A 199 11.32 29.10 11.89
N THR A 200 11.70 29.64 10.73
CA THR A 200 12.60 30.80 10.65
C THR A 200 11.96 32.05 11.23
N LYS A 201 10.67 32.25 11.08
CA LYS A 201 9.95 33.38 11.66
C LYS A 201 9.82 33.26 13.20
N VAL A 202 9.54 32.05 13.68
CA VAL A 202 9.47 31.75 15.11
C VAL A 202 10.85 31.94 15.76
N SER A 203 11.93 31.41 15.17
CA SER A 203 13.29 31.58 15.69
C SER A 203 13.75 33.06 15.67
N ALA A 204 13.44 33.81 14.60
CA ALA A 204 13.72 35.23 14.52
C ALA A 204 12.91 36.05 15.55
N GLY A 205 11.64 35.65 15.80
CA GLY A 205 10.81 36.27 16.84
C GLY A 205 11.34 36.03 18.26
N LEU A 206 11.99 34.89 18.49
CA LEU A 206 12.62 34.54 19.77
C LEU A 206 13.94 35.27 20.01
N GLU A 207 14.65 35.69 18.97
CA GLU A 207 15.81 36.58 19.08
C GLU A 207 15.41 38.01 19.54
N PHE A 208 14.15 38.40 19.29
CA PHE A 208 13.62 39.73 19.63
C PHE A 208 13.12 39.85 21.08
N THR A 209 12.88 38.79 21.80
CA THR A 209 12.53 38.83 23.23
C THR A 209 13.81 38.91 24.06
N GLY A 210 14.30 40.11 24.27
CA GLY A 210 15.63 40.46 24.83
C GLY A 210 15.92 40.01 26.26
N ASP A 211 15.00 39.33 26.97
CA ASP A 211 15.13 38.99 28.40
C ASP A 211 15.42 37.50 28.67
N MET A 212 15.62 36.68 27.65
CA MET A 212 15.94 35.26 27.85
C MET A 212 17.43 35.03 28.05
N THR A 213 17.81 34.27 29.09
CA THR A 213 19.16 33.83 29.33
C THR A 213 19.67 32.89 28.22
N LYS A 214 20.99 32.79 28.09
CA LYS A 214 21.62 31.94 27.05
C LYS A 214 21.23 30.45 27.18
N SER A 215 20.94 29.96 28.41
CA SER A 215 20.46 28.61 28.66
C SER A 215 19.01 28.40 28.22
N GLU A 216 18.12 29.35 28.52
CA GLU A 216 16.71 29.30 28.10
C GLU A 216 16.55 29.35 26.57
N LYS A 217 17.42 30.15 25.89
CA LYS A 217 17.49 30.16 24.42
C LYS A 217 17.93 28.79 23.89
N LEU A 218 18.90 28.14 24.55
CA LEU A 218 19.40 26.83 24.14
C LEU A 218 18.35 25.73 24.37
N ASP A 219 17.64 25.79 25.50
CA ASP A 219 16.56 24.84 25.82
C ASP A 219 15.37 25.01 24.90
N LEU A 220 15.04 26.26 24.53
CA LEU A 220 13.99 26.55 23.58
C LEU A 220 14.39 26.14 22.14
N ILE A 221 15.66 26.34 21.75
CA ILE A 221 16.21 25.84 20.48
C ILE A 221 16.23 24.29 20.46
N ASN A 222 16.53 23.65 21.58
CA ASN A 222 16.46 22.20 21.72
C ASN A 222 15.02 21.70 21.71
N TYR A 223 14.08 22.40 22.32
CA TYR A 223 12.65 22.09 22.25
C TYR A 223 12.08 22.33 20.84
N LEU A 224 12.52 23.40 20.17
CA LEU A 224 12.17 23.66 18.76
C LEU A 224 12.93 22.74 17.78
N SER A 225 14.06 22.16 18.18
CA SER A 225 14.72 21.09 17.42
C SER A 225 13.91 19.79 17.43
N PHE A 226 13.05 19.59 18.44
CA PHE A 226 12.00 18.57 18.41
C PHE A 226 11.02 18.83 17.25
N LEU A 227 10.71 20.08 16.94
CA LEU A 227 9.92 20.46 15.76
C LEU A 227 10.75 20.45 14.46
N ASN A 228 12.02 20.03 14.53
CA ASN A 228 12.95 19.89 13.39
C ASN A 228 13.17 21.18 12.57
N ILE A 229 13.18 22.32 13.23
CA ILE A 229 13.38 23.65 12.61
C ILE A 229 14.88 23.97 12.43
N ASN A 230 15.76 23.00 12.51
CA ASN A 230 17.19 23.23 12.46
C ASN A 230 17.70 23.29 11.02
N ARG A 231 18.26 24.44 10.61
CA ARG A 231 18.81 24.76 9.27
C ARG A 231 19.71 23.68 8.64
N LYS A 232 20.37 22.83 9.45
CA LYS A 232 21.19 21.73 8.96
C LYS A 232 20.37 20.57 8.37
N MET A 233 19.08 20.46 8.66
CA MET A 233 18.19 19.43 8.09
C MET A 233 17.47 19.89 6.83
N GLU A 234 17.45 21.18 6.49
CA GLU A 234 16.88 21.72 5.25
C GLU A 234 17.44 21.05 3.98
N GLN A 235 18.68 20.52 4.05
CA GLN A 235 19.33 19.86 2.92
C GLN A 235 18.90 18.40 2.72
N TRP A 236 18.16 17.78 3.65
CA TRP A 236 17.90 16.33 3.64
C TRP A 236 16.44 15.95 3.40
N VAL A 237 15.49 16.82 3.65
CA VAL A 237 14.07 16.55 3.49
C VAL A 237 13.41 17.73 2.79
N THR A 238 13.28 17.61 1.48
CA THR A 238 12.70 18.63 0.60
C THR A 238 11.26 18.33 0.21
N GLY A 239 10.78 17.13 0.48
CA GLY A 239 9.41 16.71 0.16
C GLY A 239 9.10 15.29 0.62
N PHE A 240 7.87 14.88 0.43
CA PHE A 240 7.45 13.49 0.52
C PHE A 240 7.67 12.79 -0.82
N ASP A 241 7.92 11.49 -0.75
CA ASP A 241 8.03 10.64 -1.92
C ASP A 241 6.74 10.65 -2.78
N ALA A 242 6.89 10.65 -4.10
CA ALA A 242 5.77 10.65 -5.06
C ALA A 242 4.79 9.49 -4.84
N ARG A 243 5.24 8.38 -4.25
CA ARG A 243 4.39 7.24 -3.85
C ARG A 243 3.24 7.65 -2.93
N LEU A 244 3.43 8.70 -2.09
CA LEU A 244 2.36 9.21 -1.24
C LEU A 244 1.18 9.75 -2.06
N PHE A 245 1.47 10.51 -3.10
CA PHE A 245 0.44 11.03 -4.00
C PHE A 245 -0.35 9.89 -4.66
N TRP A 246 0.36 8.91 -5.23
CA TRP A 246 -0.27 7.77 -5.87
C TRP A 246 -1.07 6.91 -4.89
N PHE A 247 -0.57 6.72 -3.67
CA PHE A 247 -1.32 6.02 -2.63
C PHE A 247 -2.61 6.75 -2.26
N ILE A 248 -2.56 8.07 -2.06
CA ILE A 248 -3.75 8.88 -1.75
C ILE A 248 -4.76 8.80 -2.89
N VAL A 249 -4.32 8.94 -4.14
CA VAL A 249 -5.20 8.87 -5.32
C VAL A 249 -5.84 7.48 -5.45
N ILE A 250 -5.04 6.42 -5.39
CA ILE A 250 -5.54 5.04 -5.53
C ILE A 250 -6.49 4.69 -4.39
N ALA A 251 -6.12 4.99 -3.14
CA ALA A 251 -6.96 4.75 -1.97
C ALA A 251 -8.25 5.58 -2.01
N GLY A 252 -8.16 6.85 -2.41
CA GLY A 252 -9.31 7.74 -2.55
C GLY A 252 -10.29 7.28 -3.62
N VAL A 253 -9.79 6.90 -4.80
CA VAL A 253 -10.61 6.35 -5.89
C VAL A 253 -11.25 5.02 -5.46
N ALA A 254 -10.47 4.11 -4.87
CA ALA A 254 -10.96 2.82 -4.39
C ALA A 254 -12.03 3.00 -3.29
N TRP A 255 -11.80 3.92 -2.35
CA TRP A 255 -12.79 4.27 -1.33
C TRP A 255 -14.06 4.83 -1.95
N TYR A 256 -13.95 5.78 -2.89
CA TYR A 256 -15.10 6.35 -3.57
C TYR A 256 -15.90 5.30 -4.34
N VAL A 257 -15.21 4.47 -5.11
CA VAL A 257 -15.83 3.36 -5.86
C VAL A 257 -16.58 2.43 -4.89
N LEU A 258 -15.92 2.00 -3.82
CA LEU A 258 -16.49 1.03 -2.88
C LEU A 258 -17.66 1.61 -2.08
N ALA A 259 -17.57 2.89 -1.65
CA ALA A 259 -18.54 3.52 -0.77
C ALA A 259 -19.68 4.24 -1.48
N ARG A 260 -19.50 4.65 -2.75
CA ARG A 260 -20.39 5.60 -3.42
C ARG A 260 -20.90 5.15 -4.79
N THR A 261 -20.43 4.00 -5.30
CA THR A 261 -20.84 3.54 -6.64
C THR A 261 -21.55 2.18 -6.62
N GLN A 262 -22.28 1.91 -7.69
CA GLN A 262 -22.92 0.62 -7.91
C GLN A 262 -21.88 -0.51 -8.01
N LEU A 263 -20.70 -0.22 -8.58
CA LEU A 263 -19.61 -1.19 -8.66
C LEU A 263 -19.18 -1.65 -7.26
N GLY A 264 -19.13 -0.76 -6.27
CA GLY A 264 -18.82 -1.13 -4.89
C GLY A 264 -19.85 -2.13 -4.32
N SER A 265 -21.13 -1.88 -4.52
CA SER A 265 -22.19 -2.82 -4.12
C SER A 265 -22.03 -4.18 -4.82
N TRP A 266 -21.65 -4.20 -6.09
CA TRP A 266 -21.36 -5.43 -6.84
C TRP A 266 -20.15 -6.18 -6.30
N ILE A 267 -19.09 -5.47 -5.90
CA ILE A 267 -17.89 -6.06 -5.30
C ILE A 267 -18.25 -6.79 -4.01
N TYR A 268 -18.99 -6.14 -3.10
CA TYR A 268 -19.43 -6.77 -1.85
C TYR A 268 -20.36 -7.98 -2.11
N ALA A 269 -21.37 -7.82 -2.96
CA ALA A 269 -22.28 -8.91 -3.31
C ALA A 269 -21.58 -10.10 -3.94
N THR A 270 -20.56 -9.85 -4.80
CA THR A 270 -19.76 -10.90 -5.45
C THR A 270 -18.96 -11.70 -4.42
N GLY A 271 -18.44 -11.05 -3.37
CA GLY A 271 -17.67 -11.72 -2.32
C GLY A 271 -18.52 -12.44 -1.29
N ASP A 272 -19.69 -11.91 -0.98
CA ASP A 272 -20.61 -12.53 -0.01
C ASP A 272 -21.23 -13.82 -0.57
N ASN A 273 -21.91 -13.74 -1.72
CA ASN A 273 -22.46 -14.91 -2.40
C ASN A 273 -22.54 -14.68 -3.92
N LYS A 274 -21.59 -15.27 -4.66
CA LYS A 274 -21.47 -15.10 -6.10
C LYS A 274 -22.70 -15.58 -6.88
N GLU A 275 -23.41 -16.62 -6.39
CA GLU A 275 -24.57 -17.19 -7.07
C GLU A 275 -25.81 -16.31 -6.88
N SER A 276 -26.04 -15.87 -5.64
CA SER A 276 -27.09 -14.89 -5.35
C SER A 276 -26.86 -13.55 -6.06
N ALA A 277 -25.61 -13.08 -6.12
CA ALA A 277 -25.25 -11.88 -6.86
C ALA A 277 -25.59 -12.01 -8.36
N ARG A 278 -25.27 -13.13 -8.99
CA ARG A 278 -25.65 -13.42 -10.40
C ARG A 278 -27.14 -13.45 -10.60
N ALA A 279 -27.87 -14.11 -9.71
CA ALA A 279 -29.36 -14.17 -9.79
C ALA A 279 -29.99 -12.78 -9.71
N ASN A 280 -29.36 -11.83 -9.00
CA ASN A 280 -29.77 -10.44 -8.90
C ASN A 280 -29.19 -9.53 -10.01
N GLY A 281 -28.64 -10.11 -11.09
CA GLY A 281 -28.17 -9.38 -12.27
C GLY A 281 -26.79 -8.73 -12.13
N VAL A 282 -26.03 -9.05 -11.07
CA VAL A 282 -24.66 -8.55 -10.92
C VAL A 282 -23.73 -9.20 -11.95
N PRO A 283 -22.97 -8.45 -12.75
CA PRO A 283 -22.03 -8.99 -13.73
C PRO A 283 -20.75 -9.50 -13.06
N VAL A 284 -20.86 -10.51 -12.18
CA VAL A 284 -19.79 -11.08 -11.34
C VAL A 284 -18.49 -11.31 -12.12
N ASN A 285 -18.59 -11.86 -13.33
CA ASN A 285 -17.43 -12.17 -14.16
C ASN A 285 -16.64 -10.90 -14.54
N ARG A 286 -17.36 -9.85 -14.97
CA ARG A 286 -16.74 -8.56 -15.33
C ARG A 286 -16.13 -7.87 -14.13
N VAL A 287 -16.80 -7.93 -12.97
CA VAL A 287 -16.31 -7.40 -11.71
C VAL A 287 -14.96 -8.04 -11.36
N LYS A 288 -14.89 -9.37 -11.34
CA LYS A 288 -13.65 -10.10 -11.00
C LYS A 288 -12.51 -9.79 -11.97
N ILE A 289 -12.75 -9.85 -13.28
CA ILE A 289 -11.74 -9.53 -14.29
C ILE A 289 -11.22 -8.09 -14.11
N GLY A 290 -12.12 -7.13 -13.92
CA GLY A 290 -11.74 -5.73 -13.68
C GLY A 290 -10.88 -5.56 -12.43
N LEU A 291 -11.14 -6.31 -11.35
CA LEU A 291 -10.37 -6.26 -10.12
C LEU A 291 -8.97 -6.89 -10.27
N PHE A 292 -8.80 -7.98 -11.04
CA PHE A 292 -7.47 -8.49 -11.38
C PHE A 292 -6.67 -7.49 -12.23
N MET A 293 -7.32 -6.82 -13.17
CA MET A 293 -6.68 -5.73 -13.93
C MET A 293 -6.30 -4.56 -13.01
N PHE A 294 -7.14 -4.20 -12.05
CA PHE A 294 -6.83 -3.15 -11.08
C PHE A 294 -5.68 -3.53 -10.15
N SER A 295 -5.58 -4.80 -9.73
CA SER A 295 -4.42 -5.33 -8.98
C SER A 295 -3.13 -5.19 -9.79
N ALA A 296 -3.15 -5.55 -11.08
CA ALA A 296 -2.02 -5.39 -12.00
C ALA A 296 -1.66 -3.91 -12.22
N PHE A 297 -2.64 -3.02 -12.29
CA PHE A 297 -2.42 -1.56 -12.32
C PHE A 297 -1.67 -1.09 -11.07
N CYS A 298 -2.12 -1.47 -9.87
CA CYS A 298 -1.45 -1.12 -8.62
C CYS A 298 -0.01 -1.64 -8.57
N ALA A 299 0.24 -2.88 -9.02
CA ALA A 299 1.56 -3.45 -9.12
C ALA A 299 2.47 -2.66 -10.09
N THR A 300 1.91 -2.17 -11.20
CA THR A 300 2.65 -1.36 -12.18
C THR A 300 3.01 0.00 -11.62
N ILE A 301 2.08 0.70 -10.97
CA ILE A 301 2.38 1.99 -10.31
C ILE A 301 3.47 1.80 -9.25
N PHE A 302 3.34 0.80 -8.38
CA PHE A 302 4.37 0.47 -7.40
C PHE A 302 5.75 0.28 -8.04
N ALA A 303 5.83 -0.55 -9.09
CA ALA A 303 7.08 -0.87 -9.78
C ALA A 303 7.69 0.35 -10.47
N THR A 304 6.87 1.13 -11.16
CA THR A 304 7.31 2.34 -11.88
C THR A 304 7.85 3.39 -10.91
N CYS A 305 7.14 3.66 -9.82
CA CYS A 305 7.63 4.55 -8.76
C CYS A 305 8.99 4.08 -8.23
N GLN A 306 9.13 2.76 -7.98
CA GLN A 306 10.38 2.21 -7.47
C GLN A 306 11.53 2.34 -8.47
N VAL A 307 11.29 2.12 -9.77
CA VAL A 307 12.33 2.25 -10.81
C VAL A 307 12.84 3.68 -10.89
N PHE A 308 11.96 4.67 -10.91
CA PHE A 308 12.37 6.07 -11.00
C PHE A 308 12.93 6.63 -9.69
N ASP A 309 12.57 6.07 -8.54
CA ASP A 309 13.17 6.43 -7.26
C ASP A 309 14.62 5.92 -7.16
N THR A 310 14.83 4.62 -7.45
CA THR A 310 16.15 3.97 -7.25
C THR A 310 17.04 3.97 -8.48
N ASN A 311 16.56 4.43 -9.64
CA ASN A 311 17.23 4.36 -10.94
C ASN A 311 17.75 2.94 -11.27
N SER A 312 16.99 1.92 -10.84
CA SER A 312 17.37 0.51 -10.99
C SER A 312 16.16 -0.41 -10.88
N SER A 313 16.27 -1.62 -11.44
CA SER A 313 15.33 -2.71 -11.23
C SER A 313 16.04 -4.05 -11.13
N ASP A 314 15.35 -5.03 -10.53
CA ASP A 314 15.85 -6.38 -10.30
C ASP A 314 14.72 -7.39 -10.46
N ALA A 315 14.97 -8.56 -11.03
CA ALA A 315 13.97 -9.60 -11.22
C ALA A 315 13.45 -10.20 -9.90
N ALA A 316 14.18 -10.04 -8.78
CA ALA A 316 13.74 -10.46 -7.45
C ALA A 316 12.88 -9.39 -6.73
N LYS A 317 12.77 -8.17 -7.27
CA LYS A 317 11.89 -7.13 -6.68
C LYS A 317 10.45 -7.64 -6.56
N GLY A 318 9.73 -7.16 -5.57
CA GLY A 318 8.37 -7.61 -5.30
C GLY A 318 8.27 -8.98 -4.60
N MET A 319 9.39 -9.64 -4.23
CA MET A 319 9.34 -10.90 -3.51
C MET A 319 8.61 -10.76 -2.18
N PHE A 320 7.63 -11.64 -1.94
CA PHE A 320 6.73 -11.67 -0.78
C PHE A 320 5.77 -10.46 -0.64
N LYS A 321 5.75 -9.54 -1.60
CA LYS A 321 4.86 -8.37 -1.56
C LYS A 321 3.39 -8.75 -1.68
N GLU A 322 3.08 -9.87 -2.34
CA GLU A 322 1.75 -10.47 -2.36
C GLU A 322 1.25 -10.84 -0.96
N LEU A 323 2.11 -11.45 -0.13
CA LEU A 323 1.77 -11.83 1.25
C LEU A 323 1.65 -10.61 2.17
N GLU A 324 2.54 -9.63 2.00
CA GLU A 324 2.46 -8.36 2.72
C GLU A 324 1.15 -7.62 2.38
N ALA A 325 0.76 -7.55 1.11
CA ALA A 325 -0.48 -6.90 0.67
C ALA A 325 -1.73 -7.56 1.28
N ILE A 326 -1.78 -8.90 1.30
CA ILE A 326 -2.85 -9.67 1.94
C ILE A 326 -2.86 -9.40 3.45
N ALA A 327 -1.71 -9.45 4.11
CA ALA A 327 -1.61 -9.23 5.55
C ALA A 327 -2.06 -7.81 5.95
N ILE A 328 -1.69 -6.79 5.16
CA ILE A 328 -2.14 -5.40 5.35
C ILE A 328 -3.66 -5.31 5.23
N ALA A 329 -4.25 -5.93 4.20
CA ALA A 329 -5.68 -5.95 3.99
C ALA A 329 -6.43 -6.60 5.16
N VAL A 330 -5.90 -7.69 5.69
CA VAL A 330 -6.48 -8.40 6.84
C VAL A 330 -6.37 -7.60 8.14
N VAL A 331 -5.21 -7.00 8.43
CA VAL A 331 -5.07 -6.05 9.57
C VAL A 331 -5.99 -4.86 9.39
N GLY A 332 -6.22 -4.45 8.14
CA GLY A 332 -7.23 -3.46 7.76
C GLY A 332 -8.68 -3.88 7.99
N GLY A 333 -8.92 -5.12 8.45
CA GLY A 333 -10.26 -5.63 8.79
C GLY A 333 -11.01 -6.24 7.61
N ILE A 334 -10.32 -6.63 6.53
CA ILE A 334 -10.93 -7.36 5.42
C ILE A 334 -11.01 -8.84 5.79
N LEU A 335 -12.17 -9.45 5.58
CA LEU A 335 -12.36 -10.87 5.77
C LEU A 335 -11.79 -11.66 4.60
N MET A 336 -11.08 -12.75 4.89
CA MET A 336 -10.53 -13.65 3.87
C MET A 336 -11.65 -14.41 3.11
N THR A 337 -12.85 -14.47 3.66
CA THR A 337 -14.03 -15.07 3.02
C THR A 337 -14.67 -14.15 1.97
N GLY A 338 -14.32 -12.89 1.93
CA GLY A 338 -14.96 -11.86 1.09
C GLY A 338 -16.21 -11.23 1.71
N GLY A 339 -16.86 -10.36 0.95
CA GLY A 339 -18.11 -9.70 1.30
C GLY A 339 -18.03 -8.60 2.36
N PHE A 340 -16.86 -8.37 2.98
CA PHE A 340 -16.70 -7.43 4.08
C PHE A 340 -15.31 -6.78 4.11
N GLY A 341 -15.26 -5.50 4.43
CA GLY A 341 -14.03 -4.73 4.57
C GLY A 341 -14.19 -3.27 4.20
N SER A 342 -13.15 -2.46 4.44
CA SER A 342 -13.14 -1.05 4.04
C SER A 342 -11.73 -0.58 3.64
N ILE A 343 -11.66 0.36 2.69
CA ILE A 343 -10.38 0.94 2.25
C ILE A 343 -9.75 1.78 3.37
N VAL A 344 -10.57 2.43 4.21
CA VAL A 344 -10.05 3.19 5.36
C VAL A 344 -9.30 2.26 6.33
N GLY A 345 -9.86 1.08 6.58
CA GLY A 345 -9.18 0.06 7.38
C GLY A 345 -7.85 -0.39 6.73
N VAL A 346 -7.82 -0.57 5.40
CA VAL A 346 -6.59 -0.90 4.67
C VAL A 346 -5.53 0.20 4.80
N VAL A 347 -5.93 1.47 4.79
CA VAL A 347 -5.00 2.58 5.06
C VAL A 347 -4.39 2.46 6.45
N PHE A 348 -5.18 2.16 7.49
CA PHE A 348 -4.66 1.92 8.85
C PHE A 348 -3.74 0.70 8.90
N GLY A 349 -4.09 -0.38 8.18
CA GLY A 349 -3.24 -1.55 8.01
C GLY A 349 -1.90 -1.21 7.35
N ALA A 350 -1.92 -0.41 6.27
CA ALA A 350 -0.71 0.03 5.58
C ALA A 350 0.20 0.88 6.49
N VAL A 351 -0.38 1.79 7.29
CA VAL A 351 0.37 2.55 8.29
C VAL A 351 1.02 1.61 9.31
N THR A 352 0.25 0.68 9.87
CA THR A 352 0.75 -0.30 10.83
C THR A 352 1.93 -1.10 10.26
N PHE A 353 1.77 -1.68 9.07
CA PHE A 353 2.82 -2.49 8.43
C PHE A 353 4.03 -1.68 8.02
N GLY A 354 3.84 -0.48 7.46
CA GLY A 354 4.94 0.39 7.06
C GLY A 354 5.80 0.83 8.24
N LEU A 355 5.17 1.15 9.38
CA LEU A 355 5.87 1.50 10.62
C LEU A 355 6.68 0.31 11.17
N VAL A 356 6.10 -0.90 11.18
CA VAL A 356 6.83 -2.11 11.62
C VAL A 356 7.97 -2.43 10.65
N ALA A 357 7.77 -2.30 9.33
CA ALA A 357 8.81 -2.52 8.34
C ALA A 357 9.99 -1.55 8.50
N ASN A 358 9.70 -0.30 8.91
CA ASN A 358 10.72 0.72 9.10
C ASN A 358 11.36 0.69 10.51
N ALA A 359 10.77 -0.04 11.47
CA ALA A 359 11.27 -0.12 12.85
C ALA A 359 12.73 -0.63 12.93
N VAL A 360 13.15 -1.46 11.98
CA VAL A 360 14.52 -1.98 11.89
C VAL A 360 15.60 -0.87 11.83
N PHE A 361 15.26 0.30 11.28
CA PHE A 361 16.21 1.42 11.19
C PHE A 361 16.35 2.21 12.49
N PHE A 362 15.43 2.04 13.44
CA PHE A 362 15.37 2.84 14.67
C PHE A 362 15.57 2.01 15.95
N ILE A 363 15.42 0.69 15.87
CA ILE A 363 15.51 -0.21 17.02
C ILE A 363 16.68 -1.17 16.81
N PRO A 364 17.81 -1.01 17.53
CA PRO A 364 19.07 -1.72 17.25
C PRO A 364 19.00 -3.26 17.34
N TRP A 365 18.04 -3.82 18.09
CA TRP A 365 17.88 -5.27 18.27
C TRP A 365 16.84 -5.89 17.31
N ILE A 366 16.20 -5.08 16.46
CA ILE A 366 15.28 -5.53 15.41
C ILE A 366 15.99 -5.49 14.06
N ASP A 367 15.94 -6.59 13.32
CA ASP A 367 16.41 -6.69 11.94
C ASP A 367 15.26 -7.03 10.97
N GLY A 368 15.56 -7.07 9.67
CA GLY A 368 14.56 -7.36 8.65
C GLY A 368 13.93 -8.77 8.75
N ALA A 369 14.54 -9.71 9.49
CA ALA A 369 13.97 -11.02 9.72
C ALA A 369 12.75 -10.95 10.66
N TRP A 370 12.76 -10.06 11.65
CA TRP A 370 11.63 -9.82 12.55
C TRP A 370 10.39 -9.34 11.82
N PHE A 371 10.56 -8.53 10.78
CA PHE A 371 9.43 -8.12 9.95
C PHE A 371 8.72 -9.33 9.30
N ARG A 372 9.48 -10.30 8.80
CA ARG A 372 8.91 -11.54 8.25
C ARG A 372 8.18 -12.38 9.29
N VAL A 373 8.72 -12.46 10.52
CA VAL A 373 8.04 -13.11 11.66
C VAL A 373 6.72 -12.41 11.97
N PHE A 374 6.72 -11.07 11.97
CA PHE A 374 5.51 -10.28 12.16
C PHE A 374 4.46 -10.55 11.08
N VAL A 375 4.83 -10.51 9.80
CA VAL A 375 3.92 -10.82 8.69
C VAL A 375 3.33 -12.23 8.82
N GLY A 376 4.16 -13.24 9.09
CA GLY A 376 3.70 -14.62 9.28
C GLY A 376 2.75 -14.77 10.47
N THR A 377 3.05 -14.12 11.59
CA THR A 377 2.19 -14.13 12.78
C THR A 377 0.83 -13.51 12.51
N VAL A 378 0.81 -12.37 11.80
CA VAL A 378 -0.43 -11.69 11.41
C VAL A 378 -1.28 -12.57 10.50
N LEU A 379 -0.68 -13.20 9.49
CA LEU A 379 -1.40 -14.10 8.59
C LEU A 379 -2.00 -15.29 9.34
N LEU A 380 -1.25 -15.92 10.28
CA LEU A 380 -1.78 -16.99 11.11
C LEU A 380 -2.94 -16.53 12.01
N ALA A 381 -2.77 -15.39 12.67
CA ALA A 381 -3.83 -14.81 13.50
C ALA A 381 -5.11 -14.53 12.70
N ALA A 382 -4.94 -14.03 11.45
CA ALA A 382 -6.03 -13.79 10.52
C ALA A 382 -6.79 -15.07 10.15
N VAL A 383 -6.10 -16.13 9.83
CA VAL A 383 -6.71 -17.44 9.52
C VAL A 383 -7.52 -17.96 10.70
N PHE A 384 -6.96 -17.93 11.91
CA PHE A 384 -7.66 -18.35 13.12
C PHE A 384 -8.88 -17.48 13.45
N ALA A 385 -8.76 -16.17 13.30
CA ALA A 385 -9.87 -15.24 13.52
C ALA A 385 -11.01 -15.50 12.52
N ASN A 386 -10.67 -15.69 11.26
CA ASN A 386 -11.64 -15.98 10.19
C ASN A 386 -12.39 -17.30 10.43
N GLU A 387 -11.69 -18.35 10.86
CA GLU A 387 -12.31 -19.63 11.15
C GLU A 387 -13.27 -19.54 12.36
N ARG A 388 -12.90 -18.81 13.43
CA ARG A 388 -13.78 -18.55 14.57
C ARG A 388 -15.04 -17.77 14.18
N ILE A 389 -14.91 -16.76 13.35
CA ILE A 389 -16.05 -15.99 12.85
C ILE A 389 -16.96 -16.90 12.03
N ARG A 390 -16.41 -17.69 11.13
CA ARG A 390 -17.16 -18.65 10.31
C ARG A 390 -17.95 -19.62 11.18
N LYS A 391 -17.33 -20.25 12.19
CA LYS A 391 -18.01 -21.18 13.11
C LYS A 391 -19.14 -20.51 13.88
N ARG A 392 -19.02 -19.24 14.25
CA ARG A 392 -20.10 -18.49 14.91
C ARG A 392 -21.28 -18.18 13.98
N ILE A 393 -21.02 -17.92 12.71
CA ILE A 393 -22.07 -17.62 11.72
C ILE A 393 -22.78 -18.88 11.27
N THR A 394 -22.05 -20.01 11.10
CA THR A 394 -22.61 -21.29 10.64
C THR A 394 -23.20 -22.17 11.74
N GLY A 395 -23.27 -21.67 12.98
CA GLY A 395 -23.90 -22.38 14.11
C GLY A 395 -23.13 -23.59 14.63
N GLY A 396 -21.83 -23.65 14.40
CA GLY A 396 -20.94 -24.65 15.07
C GLY A 396 -21.30 -26.10 14.75
N ILE A 397 -21.44 -26.44 13.46
CA ILE A 397 -21.39 -27.86 13.02
C ILE A 397 -19.95 -28.21 12.66
#